data_0ab5c6c5c5788efcfb9770f1e4663adf
#
_entry.id   0ab5c6c5c5788efcfb9770f1e4663adf
#
_cell.length_a   1.000
_cell.length_b   1.000
_cell.length_c   1.000
_cell.angle_alpha   90.00
_cell.angle_beta   90.00
_cell.angle_gamma   90.00
#
_symmetry.space_group_name_H-M   'P 1'
#
loop_
_entity.id
_entity.type
_entity.pdbx_description
1 polymer ?
#
loop_
_entity_poly.entity_id
_entity_poly.type
_entity_poly.pdbx_seq_one_letter_code
_entity_poly.pdbx_strand_id
1 'polypeptide(L)'
;NPLLSTKKLHFDRKNVLVSKVKLIIAADVTNPYTGQQGAAWQFGRQKGGIDTTLAFLDKQAGKIAQQIKDFWEVDLDDIPGSGAAGGIGGALFLLGAKMVSGFDLVSQITGLEKKIEQADVIITGEGRIDQQTIHGKVPYGVAVLAKKYRKPIIAICGSRDQELEGLSDFLPIVLSIHLGPIGLEEAMEHRQTLEKTKILGQTLSRFFTILPK
;
A
#
# COMPACT_ATOMS: atom_id res chain seq x y z
N ASN A 1 3.48 -24.17 -7.97
CA ASN A 1 2.43 -23.45 -7.24
C ASN A 1 1.54 -24.46 -6.53
N PRO A 2 1.36 -24.38 -5.20
CA PRO A 2 0.53 -25.33 -4.44
C PRO A 2 -0.91 -25.48 -4.95
N LEU A 3 -1.51 -24.42 -5.50
CA LEU A 3 -2.85 -24.45 -6.09
C LEU A 3 -2.98 -25.47 -7.23
N LEU A 4 -1.88 -25.80 -7.92
CA LEU A 4 -1.90 -26.75 -9.03
C LEU A 4 -2.09 -28.20 -8.57
N SER A 5 -1.66 -28.52 -7.36
CA SER A 5 -1.64 -29.89 -6.82
C SER A 5 -2.55 -30.09 -5.60
N THR A 6 -3.12 -29.03 -5.04
CA THR A 6 -4.01 -29.13 -3.89
C THR A 6 -5.31 -29.84 -4.26
N LYS A 7 -5.58 -30.98 -3.63
CA LYS A 7 -6.80 -31.79 -3.84
C LYS A 7 -7.77 -31.66 -2.68
N LYS A 8 -7.28 -31.46 -1.46
CA LYS A 8 -8.08 -31.40 -0.24
C LYS A 8 -7.45 -30.46 0.78
N LEU A 9 -8.28 -29.72 1.49
CA LEU A 9 -7.91 -28.94 2.67
C LEU A 9 -8.26 -29.76 3.93
N HIS A 10 -7.40 -29.64 4.95
CA HIS A 10 -7.62 -30.21 6.27
C HIS A 10 -7.81 -29.08 7.26
N PHE A 11 -8.99 -28.99 7.84
CA PHE A 11 -9.39 -27.88 8.71
C PHE A 11 -9.33 -28.25 10.21
N ASP A 12 -9.07 -29.50 10.52
CA ASP A 12 -9.11 -30.11 11.84
C ASP A 12 -7.82 -29.83 12.68
N ARG A 13 -6.77 -29.30 12.06
CA ARG A 13 -5.47 -29.08 12.71
C ARG A 13 -5.17 -27.60 12.94
N LYS A 14 -6.01 -26.92 13.70
CA LYS A 14 -5.68 -25.57 14.14
C LYS A 14 -4.53 -25.64 15.15
N ASN A 15 -3.40 -25.01 14.83
CA ASN A 15 -2.29 -24.94 15.79
C ASN A 15 -2.74 -24.16 17.04
N VAL A 16 -2.61 -24.78 18.20
CA VAL A 16 -3.02 -24.21 19.50
C VAL A 16 -2.34 -22.86 19.79
N LEU A 17 -1.14 -22.63 19.23
CA LEU A 17 -0.41 -21.36 19.38
C LEU A 17 -1.14 -20.20 18.71
N VAL A 18 -1.89 -20.42 17.65
CA VAL A 18 -2.63 -19.34 16.94
C VAL A 18 -3.68 -18.71 17.84
N SER A 19 -4.32 -19.49 18.73
CA SER A 19 -5.31 -18.95 19.67
C SER A 19 -4.70 -18.12 20.82
N LYS A 20 -3.38 -18.18 21.01
CA LYS A 20 -2.65 -17.46 22.07
C LYS A 20 -2.02 -16.15 21.59
N VAL A 21 -2.09 -15.83 20.30
CA VAL A 21 -1.48 -14.65 19.72
C VAL A 21 -2.53 -13.79 19.03
N LYS A 22 -2.32 -12.48 19.04
CA LYS A 22 -3.12 -11.54 18.25
C LYS A 22 -2.50 -11.43 16.86
N LEU A 23 -3.21 -11.90 15.84
CA LEU A 23 -2.79 -11.79 14.46
C LEU A 23 -3.32 -10.49 13.86
N ILE A 24 -2.45 -9.74 13.21
CA ILE A 24 -2.78 -8.51 12.49
C ILE A 24 -2.20 -8.62 11.09
N ILE A 25 -3.03 -8.36 10.09
CA ILE A 25 -2.64 -8.29 8.68
C ILE A 25 -2.53 -6.81 8.30
N ALA A 26 -1.33 -6.34 7.99
CA ALA A 26 -1.12 -5.04 7.37
C ALA A 26 -1.27 -5.20 5.86
N ALA A 27 -2.36 -4.71 5.28
CA ALA A 27 -2.62 -4.79 3.85
C ALA A 27 -3.22 -3.48 3.33
N ASP A 28 -2.66 -2.98 2.23
CA ASP A 28 -3.14 -1.77 1.55
C ASP A 28 -3.88 -2.10 0.25
N VAL A 29 -4.26 -3.38 0.08
CA VAL A 29 -5.06 -3.87 -1.05
C VAL A 29 -6.35 -4.46 -0.57
N THR A 30 -7.43 -4.25 -1.32
CA THR A 30 -8.78 -4.73 -1.01
C THR A 30 -9.24 -5.84 -1.94
N ASN A 31 -8.35 -6.33 -2.82
CA ASN A 31 -8.68 -7.34 -3.82
C ASN A 31 -9.24 -8.61 -3.18
N PRO A 32 -10.32 -9.17 -3.75
CA PRO A 32 -10.87 -10.47 -3.33
C PRO A 32 -9.90 -11.60 -3.67
N TYR A 33 -10.22 -12.79 -3.20
CA TYR A 33 -9.37 -13.96 -3.43
C TYR A 33 -9.44 -14.45 -4.87
N THR A 34 -10.64 -14.47 -5.49
CA THR A 34 -10.88 -14.96 -6.84
C THR A 34 -11.52 -13.93 -7.78
N GLY A 35 -11.71 -14.29 -9.04
CA GLY A 35 -12.33 -13.47 -10.07
C GLY A 35 -11.36 -12.46 -10.71
N GLN A 36 -11.88 -11.64 -11.62
CA GLN A 36 -11.09 -10.69 -12.42
C GLN A 36 -10.32 -9.67 -11.56
N GLN A 37 -10.84 -9.32 -10.39
CA GLN A 37 -10.18 -8.46 -9.40
C GLN A 37 -9.42 -9.26 -8.34
N GLY A 38 -9.42 -10.58 -8.48
CA GLY A 38 -8.79 -11.49 -7.52
C GLY A 38 -7.28 -11.60 -7.65
N ALA A 39 -6.71 -12.34 -6.70
CA ALA A 39 -5.27 -12.48 -6.52
C ALA A 39 -4.52 -12.92 -7.79
N ALA A 40 -5.05 -13.90 -8.52
CA ALA A 40 -4.40 -14.45 -9.70
C ALA A 40 -4.26 -13.40 -10.82
N TRP A 41 -5.35 -12.70 -11.13
CA TRP A 41 -5.40 -11.73 -12.21
C TRP A 41 -4.65 -10.43 -11.88
N GLN A 42 -4.83 -9.89 -10.67
CA GLN A 42 -4.24 -8.60 -10.29
C GLN A 42 -2.74 -8.67 -10.06
N PHE A 43 -2.24 -9.77 -9.49
CA PHE A 43 -0.82 -9.87 -9.11
C PHE A 43 -0.02 -10.89 -9.94
N GLY A 44 -0.69 -11.70 -10.73
CA GLY A 44 -0.02 -12.77 -11.47
C GLY A 44 0.75 -12.30 -12.69
N ARG A 45 0.25 -11.29 -13.43
CA ARG A 45 0.90 -10.77 -14.64
C ARG A 45 2.28 -10.20 -14.36
N GLN A 46 2.43 -9.41 -13.30
CA GLN A 46 3.73 -8.85 -12.90
C GLN A 46 4.75 -9.92 -12.46
N LYS A 47 4.28 -11.15 -12.21
CA LYS A 47 5.10 -12.33 -11.88
C LYS A 47 5.31 -13.24 -13.08
N GLY A 48 5.04 -12.78 -14.29
CA GLY A 48 5.24 -13.52 -15.52
C GLY A 48 4.10 -14.47 -15.92
N GLY A 49 2.95 -14.38 -15.24
CA GLY A 49 1.77 -15.19 -15.59
C GLY A 49 1.13 -14.74 -16.91
N ILE A 50 0.87 -15.70 -17.82
CA ILE A 50 0.08 -15.50 -19.04
C ILE A 50 -1.38 -15.82 -18.76
N ASP A 51 -2.29 -15.25 -19.53
CA ASP A 51 -3.74 -15.30 -19.29
C ASP A 51 -4.30 -16.72 -19.10
N THR A 52 -3.82 -17.69 -19.87
CA THR A 52 -4.24 -19.10 -19.72
C THR A 52 -3.83 -19.68 -18.36
N THR A 53 -2.64 -19.34 -17.87
CA THR A 53 -2.15 -19.75 -16.55
C THR A 53 -2.93 -19.04 -15.45
N LEU A 54 -3.20 -17.75 -15.60
CA LEU A 54 -3.95 -16.96 -14.62
C LEU A 54 -5.38 -17.46 -14.49
N ALA A 55 -6.07 -17.71 -15.60
CA ALA A 55 -7.41 -18.30 -15.61
C ALA A 55 -7.43 -19.67 -14.94
N PHE A 56 -6.41 -20.50 -15.18
CA PHE A 56 -6.30 -21.80 -14.53
C PHE A 56 -6.09 -21.68 -13.02
N LEU A 57 -5.20 -20.80 -12.59
CA LEU A 57 -4.94 -20.54 -11.17
C LEU A 57 -6.16 -19.99 -10.45
N ASP A 58 -6.87 -19.05 -11.07
CA ASP A 58 -8.11 -18.46 -10.55
C ASP A 58 -9.19 -19.54 -10.38
N LYS A 59 -9.38 -20.39 -11.38
CA LYS A 59 -10.30 -21.54 -11.29
C LYS A 59 -9.95 -22.50 -10.15
N GLN A 60 -8.66 -22.76 -9.91
CA GLN A 60 -8.24 -23.63 -8.79
C GLN A 60 -8.44 -22.92 -7.45
N ALA A 61 -8.16 -21.62 -7.37
CA ALA A 61 -8.45 -20.81 -6.19
C ALA A 61 -9.95 -20.85 -5.85
N GLY A 62 -10.83 -20.73 -6.86
CA GLY A 62 -12.27 -20.83 -6.68
C GLY A 62 -12.74 -22.18 -6.09
N LYS A 63 -12.10 -23.28 -6.47
CA LYS A 63 -12.42 -24.59 -5.85
C LYS A 63 -12.02 -24.63 -4.37
N ILE A 64 -10.92 -23.99 -4.01
CA ILE A 64 -10.47 -23.87 -2.62
C ILE A 64 -11.40 -22.95 -1.84
N ALA A 65 -11.76 -21.80 -2.41
CA ALA A 65 -12.72 -20.87 -1.82
C ALA A 65 -14.06 -21.57 -1.52
N GLN A 66 -14.55 -22.42 -2.45
CA GLN A 66 -15.77 -23.18 -2.23
C GLN A 66 -15.65 -24.16 -1.07
N GLN A 67 -14.55 -24.92 -0.97
CA GLN A 67 -14.34 -25.83 0.18
C GLN A 67 -14.29 -25.07 1.52
N ILE A 68 -13.72 -23.87 1.52
CA ILE A 68 -13.66 -22.98 2.68
C ILE A 68 -15.07 -22.52 3.06
N LYS A 69 -15.84 -22.08 2.06
CA LYS A 69 -17.23 -21.64 2.24
C LYS A 69 -18.11 -22.76 2.79
N ASP A 70 -17.98 -23.96 2.25
CA ASP A 70 -18.75 -25.14 2.68
C ASP A 70 -18.43 -25.56 4.13
N PHE A 71 -17.21 -25.31 4.59
CA PHE A 71 -16.77 -25.74 5.93
C PHE A 71 -16.92 -24.63 7.00
N TRP A 72 -16.58 -23.38 6.68
CA TRP A 72 -16.62 -22.27 7.63
C TRP A 72 -17.78 -21.30 7.45
N GLU A 73 -18.61 -21.51 6.43
CA GLU A 73 -19.69 -20.60 6.05
C GLU A 73 -19.17 -19.16 5.74
N VAL A 74 -17.90 -19.04 5.31
CA VAL A 74 -17.22 -17.80 5.01
C VAL A 74 -16.91 -17.73 3.52
N ASP A 75 -17.41 -16.71 2.85
CA ASP A 75 -17.02 -16.40 1.48
C ASP A 75 -15.77 -15.51 1.50
N LEU A 76 -14.67 -16.03 0.97
CA LEU A 76 -13.42 -15.25 0.92
C LEU A 76 -13.52 -14.04 0.00
N ASP A 77 -14.38 -14.06 -1.02
CA ASP A 77 -14.52 -12.96 -1.96
C ASP A 77 -15.31 -11.78 -1.36
N ASP A 78 -16.08 -12.01 -0.30
CA ASP A 78 -16.73 -10.96 0.48
C ASP A 78 -15.78 -10.25 1.47
N ILE A 79 -14.56 -10.77 1.62
CA ILE A 79 -13.57 -10.23 2.57
C ILE A 79 -12.57 -9.34 1.83
N PRO A 80 -12.62 -8.01 2.00
CA PRO A 80 -11.65 -7.09 1.39
C PRO A 80 -10.22 -7.46 1.78
N GLY A 81 -9.36 -7.63 0.77
CA GLY A 81 -7.97 -8.01 0.98
C GLY A 81 -7.71 -9.51 1.16
N SER A 82 -8.71 -10.37 1.03
CA SER A 82 -8.51 -11.83 1.05
C SER A 82 -7.53 -12.31 -0.02
N GLY A 83 -7.47 -11.63 -1.17
CA GLY A 83 -6.50 -11.87 -2.23
C GLY A 83 -5.09 -11.35 -1.96
N ALA A 84 -4.86 -10.56 -0.90
CA ALA A 84 -3.56 -10.01 -0.58
C ALA A 84 -2.48 -11.11 -0.49
N ALA A 85 -1.31 -10.80 -1.07
CA ALA A 85 -0.18 -11.73 -1.13
C ALA A 85 -0.54 -13.12 -1.70
N GLY A 86 -1.46 -13.17 -2.68
CA GLY A 86 -1.85 -14.41 -3.34
C GLY A 86 -2.77 -15.31 -2.51
N GLY A 87 -3.55 -14.72 -1.61
CA GLY A 87 -4.51 -15.41 -0.74
C GLY A 87 -4.04 -15.63 0.70
N ILE A 88 -2.84 -15.20 1.06
CA ILE A 88 -2.36 -15.23 2.45
C ILE A 88 -3.29 -14.38 3.34
N GLY A 89 -3.79 -13.23 2.84
CA GLY A 89 -4.74 -12.39 3.54
C GLY A 89 -5.98 -13.16 4.00
N GLY A 90 -6.63 -13.88 3.08
CA GLY A 90 -7.78 -14.71 3.40
C GLY A 90 -7.46 -15.87 4.37
N ALA A 91 -6.32 -16.54 4.16
CA ALA A 91 -5.89 -17.63 5.05
C ALA A 91 -5.66 -17.14 6.49
N LEU A 92 -5.02 -16.01 6.68
CA LEU A 92 -4.80 -15.42 8.01
C LEU A 92 -6.09 -14.92 8.64
N PHE A 93 -7.03 -14.39 7.83
CA PHE A 93 -8.35 -14.01 8.31
C PHE A 93 -9.09 -15.19 8.91
N LEU A 94 -9.10 -16.35 8.23
CA LEU A 94 -9.69 -17.61 8.73
C LEU A 94 -9.05 -18.09 10.05
N LEU A 95 -7.81 -17.72 10.31
CA LEU A 95 -7.13 -17.97 11.58
C LEU A 95 -7.48 -16.95 12.65
N GLY A 96 -8.34 -15.97 12.36
CA GLY A 96 -8.79 -14.94 13.30
C GLY A 96 -7.95 -13.65 13.27
N ALA A 97 -7.15 -13.43 12.23
CA ALA A 97 -6.42 -12.20 12.07
C ALA A 97 -7.35 -11.01 11.78
N LYS A 98 -6.99 -9.83 12.30
CA LYS A 98 -7.59 -8.56 11.93
C LYS A 98 -6.83 -7.93 10.77
N MET A 99 -7.54 -7.55 9.72
CA MET A 99 -6.97 -6.77 8.62
C MET A 99 -7.03 -5.28 8.96
N VAL A 100 -5.92 -4.59 8.76
CA VAL A 100 -5.79 -3.14 8.98
C VAL A 100 -4.94 -2.54 7.86
N SER A 101 -5.09 -1.25 7.61
CA SER A 101 -4.22 -0.53 6.69
C SER A 101 -2.77 -0.60 7.17
N GLY A 102 -1.83 -0.83 6.25
CA GLY A 102 -0.40 -0.83 6.55
C GLY A 102 0.05 0.53 7.06
N PHE A 103 -0.43 1.62 6.46
CA PHE A 103 -0.15 2.97 6.93
C PHE A 103 -0.62 3.16 8.37
N ASP A 104 -1.86 2.80 8.71
CA ASP A 104 -2.42 3.00 10.05
C ASP A 104 -1.63 2.22 11.11
N LEU A 105 -1.29 0.96 10.80
CA LEU A 105 -0.51 0.13 11.72
C LEU A 105 0.88 0.73 11.99
N VAL A 106 1.60 1.10 10.93
CA VAL A 106 2.95 1.71 11.07
C VAL A 106 2.86 3.06 11.76
N SER A 107 1.86 3.89 11.42
CA SER A 107 1.60 5.18 12.05
C SER A 107 1.38 5.02 13.57
N GLN A 108 0.57 4.05 13.97
CA GLN A 108 0.32 3.74 15.36
C GLN A 108 1.58 3.29 16.12
N ILE A 109 2.32 2.32 15.54
CA ILE A 109 3.53 1.76 16.17
C ILE A 109 4.62 2.83 16.32
N THR A 110 4.77 3.70 15.33
CA THR A 110 5.80 4.75 15.34
C THR A 110 5.40 6.01 16.10
N GLY A 111 4.14 6.13 16.50
CA GLY A 111 3.59 7.34 17.12
C GLY A 111 3.60 8.53 16.16
N LEU A 112 3.42 8.27 14.85
CA LEU A 112 3.53 9.27 13.79
C LEU A 112 2.56 10.43 14.01
N GLU A 113 1.34 10.15 14.41
CA GLU A 113 0.31 11.16 14.65
C GLU A 113 0.76 12.21 15.68
N LYS A 114 1.32 11.77 16.82
CA LYS A 114 1.84 12.67 17.85
C LYS A 114 3.05 13.50 17.36
N LYS A 115 3.88 12.92 16.51
CA LYS A 115 5.02 13.63 15.90
C LYS A 115 4.54 14.71 14.95
N ILE A 116 3.51 14.41 14.16
CA ILE A 116 2.87 15.39 13.25
C ILE A 116 2.25 16.54 14.05
N GLU A 117 1.52 16.23 15.12
CA GLU A 117 0.94 17.24 16.00
C GLU A 117 1.97 18.23 16.55
N GLN A 118 3.16 17.75 16.87
CA GLN A 118 4.26 18.54 17.46
C GLN A 118 5.14 19.25 16.43
N ALA A 119 5.05 18.89 15.16
CA ALA A 119 5.90 19.48 14.12
C ALA A 119 5.37 20.84 13.66
N ASP A 120 6.29 21.70 13.20
CA ASP A 120 5.94 22.99 12.57
C ASP A 120 5.63 22.83 11.09
N VAL A 121 6.34 21.92 10.42
CA VAL A 121 6.18 21.61 8.98
C VAL A 121 6.35 20.12 8.79
N ILE A 122 5.54 19.56 7.91
CA ILE A 122 5.59 18.15 7.52
C ILE A 122 6.24 18.05 6.13
N ILE A 123 7.20 17.15 6.00
CA ILE A 123 7.75 16.77 4.69
C ILE A 123 7.47 15.29 4.47
N THR A 124 6.85 14.96 3.36
CA THR A 124 6.60 13.58 2.92
C THR A 124 7.06 13.37 1.50
N GLY A 125 7.07 12.15 1.00
CA GLY A 125 7.43 11.93 -0.40
C GLY A 125 7.29 10.48 -0.85
N GLU A 126 7.31 10.32 -2.17
CA GLU A 126 7.34 9.02 -2.86
C GLU A 126 7.97 9.18 -4.25
N GLY A 127 8.19 8.07 -4.95
CA GLY A 127 8.76 8.09 -6.30
C GLY A 127 7.89 8.84 -7.32
N ARG A 128 6.57 8.63 -7.28
CA ARG A 128 5.62 9.30 -8.16
C ARG A 128 4.33 9.64 -7.41
N ILE A 129 3.96 10.91 -7.46
CA ILE A 129 2.67 11.40 -6.96
C ILE A 129 1.70 11.55 -8.12
N ASP A 130 0.64 10.75 -8.09
CA ASP A 130 -0.43 10.65 -9.09
C ASP A 130 -1.79 10.51 -8.40
N GLN A 131 -2.85 10.37 -9.19
CA GLN A 131 -4.20 10.18 -8.65
C GLN A 131 -4.33 8.90 -7.79
N GLN A 132 -3.49 7.89 -8.01
CA GLN A 132 -3.51 6.68 -7.17
C GLN A 132 -2.99 6.93 -5.76
N THR A 133 -2.27 8.01 -5.53
CA THR A 133 -1.74 8.38 -4.20
C THR A 133 -2.86 8.55 -3.16
N ILE A 134 -4.05 9.02 -3.58
CA ILE A 134 -5.23 9.16 -2.71
C ILE A 134 -5.77 7.81 -2.20
N HIS A 135 -5.45 6.71 -2.86
CA HIS A 135 -5.94 5.38 -2.50
C HIS A 135 -5.10 4.68 -1.42
N GLY A 136 -4.57 5.41 -0.46
CA GLY A 136 -3.94 4.87 0.74
C GLY A 136 -2.42 4.82 0.73
N LYS A 137 -1.75 5.48 -0.26
CA LYS A 137 -0.30 5.61 -0.23
C LYS A 137 0.16 6.50 0.93
N VAL A 138 1.42 6.32 1.37
CA VAL A 138 1.99 7.01 2.52
C VAL A 138 1.83 8.53 2.47
N PRO A 139 2.12 9.25 1.36
CA PRO A 139 1.98 10.69 1.34
C PRO A 139 0.55 11.18 1.62
N TYR A 140 -0.46 10.45 1.14
CA TYR A 140 -1.85 10.80 1.44
C TYR A 140 -2.21 10.58 2.90
N GLY A 141 -1.81 9.44 3.49
CA GLY A 141 -2.04 9.19 4.91
C GLY A 141 -1.40 10.23 5.82
N VAL A 142 -0.15 10.63 5.50
CA VAL A 142 0.55 11.72 6.20
C VAL A 142 -0.19 13.04 6.02
N ALA A 143 -0.68 13.34 4.81
CA ALA A 143 -1.40 14.56 4.52
C ALA A 143 -2.75 14.65 5.24
N VAL A 144 -3.48 13.54 5.38
CA VAL A 144 -4.70 13.48 6.19
C VAL A 144 -4.43 13.85 7.64
N LEU A 145 -3.36 13.30 8.23
CA LEU A 145 -2.94 13.66 9.58
C LEU A 145 -2.47 15.12 9.68
N ALA A 146 -1.68 15.61 8.73
CA ALA A 146 -1.27 17.01 8.69
C ALA A 146 -2.47 17.96 8.64
N LYS A 147 -3.47 17.67 7.80
CA LYS A 147 -4.73 18.42 7.70
C LYS A 147 -5.51 18.40 9.02
N LYS A 148 -5.60 17.24 9.67
CA LYS A 148 -6.25 17.08 10.99
C LYS A 148 -5.66 18.04 12.03
N TYR A 149 -4.33 18.17 12.05
CA TYR A 149 -3.59 19.03 13.00
C TYR A 149 -3.25 20.42 12.43
N ARG A 150 -3.79 20.76 11.26
CA ARG A 150 -3.57 22.06 10.57
C ARG A 150 -2.09 22.39 10.39
N LYS A 151 -1.30 21.35 10.06
CA LYS A 151 0.15 21.53 9.81
C LYS A 151 0.42 21.74 8.33
N PRO A 152 1.29 22.70 7.98
CA PRO A 152 1.75 22.83 6.60
C PRO A 152 2.47 21.55 6.17
N ILE A 153 2.21 21.13 4.94
CA ILE A 153 2.79 19.91 4.38
C ILE A 153 3.36 20.17 2.99
N ILE A 154 4.53 19.60 2.74
CA ILE A 154 5.22 19.59 1.45
C ILE A 154 5.46 18.14 1.07
N ALA A 155 5.07 17.77 -0.14
CA ALA A 155 5.42 16.48 -0.71
C ALA A 155 6.57 16.62 -1.71
N ILE A 156 7.54 15.71 -1.64
CA ILE A 156 8.69 15.64 -2.55
C ILE A 156 8.57 14.33 -3.35
N CYS A 157 8.76 14.42 -4.66
CA CYS A 157 8.65 13.24 -5.53
C CYS A 157 9.66 13.24 -6.67
N GLY A 158 9.88 12.07 -7.27
CA GLY A 158 10.62 11.95 -8.53
C GLY A 158 9.83 12.51 -9.71
N SER A 159 8.53 12.20 -9.77
CA SER A 159 7.63 12.73 -10.78
C SER A 159 6.24 12.97 -10.20
N ARG A 160 5.48 13.87 -10.84
CA ARG A 160 4.08 14.12 -10.48
C ARG A 160 3.25 14.27 -11.74
N ASP A 161 1.97 13.95 -11.65
CA ASP A 161 1.01 14.28 -12.70
C ASP A 161 0.73 15.80 -12.71
N GLN A 162 0.34 16.31 -13.87
CA GLN A 162 0.02 17.74 -14.00
C GLN A 162 -1.17 18.13 -13.13
N GLU A 163 -2.22 17.30 -13.16
CA GLU A 163 -3.43 17.49 -12.39
C GLU A 163 -3.48 16.45 -11.26
N LEU A 164 -3.71 16.93 -10.06
CA LEU A 164 -3.81 16.13 -8.84
C LEU A 164 -5.19 16.32 -8.22
N GLU A 165 -6.25 16.09 -9.04
CA GLU A 165 -7.64 16.25 -8.61
C GLU A 165 -7.91 15.58 -7.26
N GLY A 166 -8.54 16.32 -6.34
CA GLY A 166 -8.85 15.85 -4.98
C GLY A 166 -7.64 15.67 -4.07
N LEU A 167 -6.44 15.42 -4.61
CA LEU A 167 -5.22 15.28 -3.84
C LEU A 167 -4.63 16.63 -3.45
N SER A 168 -4.82 17.67 -4.27
CA SER A 168 -4.36 19.05 -4.01
C SER A 168 -4.94 19.63 -2.72
N ASP A 169 -6.12 19.20 -2.29
CA ASP A 169 -6.73 19.62 -1.03
C ASP A 169 -6.00 19.07 0.22
N PHE A 170 -5.20 18.04 0.03
CA PHE A 170 -4.41 17.38 1.07
C PHE A 170 -2.91 17.65 0.92
N LEU A 171 -2.42 17.74 -0.31
CA LEU A 171 -1.03 18.00 -0.67
C LEU A 171 -0.93 19.29 -1.50
N PRO A 172 -1.05 20.47 -0.89
CA PRO A 172 -1.06 21.74 -1.62
C PRO A 172 0.29 22.08 -2.27
N ILE A 173 1.37 21.51 -1.77
CA ILE A 173 2.72 21.71 -2.29
C ILE A 173 3.32 20.37 -2.65
N VAL A 174 3.52 20.12 -3.94
CA VAL A 174 4.18 18.93 -4.48
C VAL A 174 5.34 19.37 -5.37
N LEU A 175 6.55 19.00 -4.96
CA LEU A 175 7.79 19.38 -5.62
C LEU A 175 8.48 18.16 -6.23
N SER A 176 8.80 18.23 -7.53
CA SER A 176 9.67 17.24 -8.17
C SER A 176 11.14 17.56 -7.88
N ILE A 177 11.95 16.51 -7.65
CA ILE A 177 13.42 16.65 -7.57
C ILE A 177 14.05 16.89 -8.94
N HIS A 178 13.33 16.66 -10.03
CA HIS A 178 13.82 16.87 -11.39
C HIS A 178 13.41 18.26 -11.89
N LEU A 179 14.39 19.02 -12.34
CA LEU A 179 14.22 20.40 -12.82
C LEU A 179 13.88 20.48 -14.32
N GLY A 180 13.91 19.35 -15.03
CA GLY A 180 13.66 19.30 -16.48
C GLY A 180 13.35 17.88 -16.95
N PRO A 181 13.11 17.70 -18.25
CA PRO A 181 12.89 16.38 -18.84
C PRO A 181 14.08 15.47 -18.59
N ILE A 182 13.80 14.25 -18.15
CA ILE A 182 14.79 13.23 -17.83
C ILE A 182 14.24 11.85 -18.20
N GLY A 183 15.07 10.96 -18.71
CA GLY A 183 14.70 9.57 -18.98
C GLY A 183 14.47 8.79 -17.68
N LEU A 184 13.59 7.80 -17.72
CA LEU A 184 13.23 7.01 -16.53
C LEU A 184 14.45 6.33 -15.90
N GLU A 185 15.33 5.77 -16.72
CA GLU A 185 16.54 5.09 -16.28
C GLU A 185 17.47 6.02 -15.50
N GLU A 186 17.69 7.22 -16.05
CA GLU A 186 18.49 8.27 -15.40
C GLU A 186 17.78 8.82 -14.15
N ALA A 187 16.45 8.97 -14.17
CA ALA A 187 15.66 9.44 -13.05
C ALA A 187 15.72 8.49 -11.84
N MET A 188 15.91 7.19 -12.09
CA MET A 188 16.01 6.15 -11.07
C MET A 188 17.45 5.89 -10.61
N GLU A 189 18.45 6.57 -11.17
CA GLU A 189 19.83 6.41 -10.75
C GLU A 189 20.04 6.99 -9.34
N HIS A 190 20.51 6.12 -8.43
CA HIS A 190 20.57 6.40 -6.99
C HIS A 190 21.37 7.67 -6.66
N ARG A 191 22.53 7.86 -7.27
CA ARG A 191 23.40 9.00 -7.00
C ARG A 191 22.74 10.31 -7.42
N GLN A 192 22.15 10.36 -8.60
CA GLN A 192 21.45 11.55 -9.09
C GLN A 192 20.22 11.88 -8.25
N THR A 193 19.45 10.87 -7.88
CA THR A 193 18.30 11.04 -6.98
C THR A 193 18.74 11.68 -5.66
N LEU A 194 19.82 11.17 -5.06
CA LEU A 194 20.36 11.68 -3.80
C LEU A 194 20.83 13.14 -3.94
N GLU A 195 21.61 13.45 -4.98
CA GLU A 195 22.12 14.82 -5.24
C GLU A 195 20.98 15.82 -5.46
N LYS A 196 20.00 15.47 -6.29
CA LYS A 196 18.82 16.32 -6.57
C LYS A 196 17.95 16.53 -5.33
N THR A 197 17.74 15.48 -4.53
CA THR A 197 17.03 15.58 -3.25
C THR A 197 17.76 16.51 -2.28
N LYS A 198 19.09 16.43 -2.22
CA LYS A 198 19.92 17.32 -1.40
C LYS A 198 19.79 18.78 -1.83
N ILE A 199 19.84 19.07 -3.15
CA ILE A 199 19.67 20.42 -3.69
C ILE A 199 18.30 20.99 -3.31
N LEU A 200 17.23 20.20 -3.47
CA LEU A 200 15.88 20.61 -3.09
C LEU A 200 15.78 20.85 -1.57
N GLY A 201 16.37 19.98 -0.76
CA GLY A 201 16.42 20.15 0.69
C GLY A 201 17.15 21.45 1.11
N GLN A 202 18.27 21.79 0.47
CA GLN A 202 18.96 23.06 0.69
C GLN A 202 18.10 24.26 0.30
N THR A 203 17.34 24.17 -0.79
CA THR A 203 16.41 25.23 -1.23
C THR A 203 15.30 25.43 -0.21
N LEU A 204 14.67 24.37 0.26
CA LEU A 204 13.65 24.43 1.31
C LEU A 204 14.21 24.98 2.62
N SER A 205 15.41 24.58 3.02
CA SER A 205 16.05 25.10 4.23
C SER A 205 16.24 26.62 4.15
N ARG A 206 16.72 27.13 3.02
CA ARG A 206 16.84 28.60 2.80
C ARG A 206 15.50 29.30 2.84
N PHE A 207 14.47 28.70 2.22
CA PHE A 207 13.11 29.24 2.25
C PHE A 207 12.61 29.40 3.68
N PHE A 208 12.77 28.39 4.53
CA PHE A 208 12.35 28.45 5.93
C PHE A 208 13.14 29.47 6.77
N THR A 209 14.39 29.81 6.39
CA THR A 209 15.16 30.80 7.12
C THR A 209 14.74 32.26 6.82
N ILE A 210 14.07 32.51 5.70
CA ILE A 210 13.62 33.87 5.31
C ILE A 210 12.16 34.14 5.70
N LEU A 211 11.40 33.09 6.15
CA LEU A 211 10.06 33.30 6.66
C LEU A 211 10.10 34.05 8.00
N PRO A 212 9.21 35.01 8.23
CA PRO A 212 9.08 35.64 9.54
C PRO A 212 8.73 34.60 10.59
N LYS A 213 9.35 34.68 11.75
CA LYS A 213 9.10 33.82 12.90
C LYS A 213 7.74 34.13 13.51
#